data_b60e8f33635e49fc63ea3f48d78b49e1
#
_entry.id   b60e8f33635e49fc63ea3f48d78b49e1
#
_cell.length_a   1.000
_cell.length_b   1.000
_cell.length_c   1.000
_cell.angle_alpha   90.00
_cell.angle_beta   90.00
_cell.angle_gamma   90.00
#
_symmetry.space_group_name_H-M   'P 1'
#
loop_
_entity.id
_entity.type
_entity.pdbx_description
1 polymer ?
#
loop_
_entity_poly.entity_id
_entity_poly.type
_entity_poly.pdbx_seq_one_letter_code
_entity_poly.pdbx_strand_id
1 'polypeptide(L)'
;MLVAGNGDLNVKYYNGKFDAYQRTYIIEANGSGKLYMPYLYYFMEDYIDELRKQAIGGVIKYIKLANLTDALIELPSVDEQKSIVEILKKVKGILDKRNDEIRELDNLIKARFVEMFGDPRSNPFGFEKKRLKDTCKVITGNTPSRAIEEYYGDYIEWIKTDNIVSG
;
A
#
# COMPACT_ATOMS: atom_id res chain seq x y z
N MET A 1 15.15 -13.27 5.00
CA MET A 1 14.37 -12.06 4.75
C MET A 1 14.95 -11.31 3.56
N LEU A 2 14.13 -10.66 2.77
CA LEU A 2 14.53 -9.93 1.56
C LEU A 2 14.18 -8.46 1.73
N VAL A 3 15.07 -7.57 1.25
CA VAL A 3 14.84 -6.13 1.21
C VAL A 3 15.09 -5.64 -0.22
N ALA A 4 14.11 -4.99 -0.81
CA ALA A 4 14.27 -4.36 -2.11
C ALA A 4 15.24 -3.17 -1.98
N GLY A 5 16.30 -3.15 -2.76
CA GLY A 5 17.35 -2.12 -2.69
C GLY A 5 17.14 -0.94 -3.62
N ASN A 6 16.10 -0.95 -4.48
CA ASN A 6 15.78 0.14 -5.39
C ASN A 6 14.30 0.16 -5.75
N GLY A 7 13.86 1.27 -6.35
CA GLY A 7 12.46 1.49 -6.71
C GLY A 7 11.57 1.66 -5.48
N ASP A 8 10.48 0.92 -5.43
CA ASP A 8 9.63 0.88 -4.24
C ASP A 8 10.26 -0.04 -3.19
N LEU A 9 10.94 0.59 -2.23
CA LEU A 9 11.60 -0.12 -1.14
C LEU A 9 10.56 -0.84 -0.28
N ASN A 10 10.72 -2.14 -0.14
CA ASN A 10 9.87 -2.99 0.67
C ASN A 10 10.65 -4.15 1.28
N VAL A 11 10.03 -4.83 2.22
CA VAL A 11 10.60 -5.98 2.93
C VAL A 11 9.70 -7.18 2.73
N LYS A 12 10.29 -8.37 2.56
CA LYS A 12 9.55 -9.62 2.46
C LYS A 12 10.20 -10.71 3.31
N TYR A 13 9.42 -11.31 4.18
CA TYR A 13 9.83 -12.51 4.90
C TYR A 13 9.53 -13.74 4.04
N TYR A 14 10.56 -14.55 3.79
CA TYR A 14 10.43 -15.81 3.09
C TYR A 14 11.32 -16.87 3.77
N ASN A 15 10.77 -18.03 3.98
CA ASN A 15 11.48 -19.19 4.52
C ASN A 15 11.44 -20.32 3.47
N GLY A 16 12.58 -20.63 2.86
CA GLY A 16 12.72 -21.62 1.80
C GLY A 16 13.89 -21.29 0.88
N LYS A 17 14.06 -22.10 -0.15
CA LYS A 17 15.08 -21.88 -1.20
C LYS A 17 14.53 -20.86 -2.21
N PHE A 18 15.37 -19.92 -2.61
CA PHE A 18 15.04 -18.90 -3.60
C PHE A 18 16.31 -18.34 -4.24
N ASP A 19 16.16 -17.78 -5.42
CA ASP A 19 17.14 -16.89 -6.03
C ASP A 19 16.64 -15.44 -5.91
N ALA A 20 17.55 -14.49 -5.73
CA ALA A 20 17.22 -13.08 -5.63
C ALA A 20 17.79 -12.31 -6.82
N TYR A 21 16.99 -11.41 -7.37
CA TYR A 21 17.43 -10.49 -8.42
C TYR A 21 18.48 -9.51 -7.89
N GLN A 22 19.35 -9.01 -8.78
CA GLN A 22 20.31 -7.97 -8.42
C GLN A 22 19.64 -6.78 -7.72
N ARG A 23 20.32 -6.17 -6.74
CA ARG A 23 19.80 -5.10 -5.88
C ARG A 23 18.68 -5.54 -4.93
N THR A 24 18.52 -6.84 -4.71
CA THR A 24 17.76 -7.36 -3.58
C THR A 24 18.78 -7.76 -2.50
N TYR A 25 18.64 -7.20 -1.32
CA TYR A 25 19.47 -7.58 -0.17
C TYR A 25 18.84 -8.76 0.55
N ILE A 26 19.68 -9.73 0.90
CA ILE A 26 19.29 -10.91 1.67
C ILE A 26 19.83 -10.74 3.09
N ILE A 27 18.96 -10.83 4.08
CA ILE A 27 19.33 -10.75 5.49
C ILE A 27 19.01 -12.09 6.15
N GLU A 28 20.04 -12.67 6.77
CA GLU A 28 19.97 -13.93 7.50
C GLU A 28 20.55 -13.76 8.90
N ALA A 29 20.11 -14.61 9.84
CA ALA A 29 20.68 -14.62 11.17
C ALA A 29 22.13 -15.12 11.12
N ASN A 30 23.02 -14.49 11.87
CA ASN A 30 24.44 -14.84 11.93
C ASN A 30 24.77 -16.05 12.81
N GLY A 31 23.78 -16.81 13.25
CA GLY A 31 23.95 -18.00 14.10
C GLY A 31 24.20 -17.71 15.58
N SER A 32 24.19 -16.45 16.03
CA SER A 32 24.41 -16.10 17.44
C SER A 32 23.29 -16.55 18.38
N GLY A 33 22.13 -16.92 17.82
CA GLY A 33 20.94 -17.30 18.61
C GLY A 33 20.23 -16.13 19.31
N LYS A 34 20.69 -14.89 19.11
CA LYS A 34 20.14 -13.69 19.79
C LYS A 34 19.01 -13.03 19.02
N LEU A 35 18.82 -13.36 17.74
CA LEU A 35 17.86 -12.72 16.86
C LEU A 35 16.79 -13.72 16.40
N TYR A 36 15.53 -13.39 16.65
CA TYR A 36 14.38 -14.07 16.08
C TYR A 36 13.98 -13.38 14.76
N MET A 37 14.18 -14.04 13.63
CA MET A 37 14.00 -13.45 12.28
C MET A 37 12.65 -12.80 12.03
N PRO A 38 11.50 -13.33 12.52
CA PRO A 38 10.22 -12.61 12.41
C PRO A 38 10.18 -11.29 13.17
N TYR A 39 10.95 -11.14 14.27
CA TYR A 39 11.08 -9.86 14.97
C TYR A 39 11.81 -8.84 14.11
N LEU A 40 12.95 -9.24 13.50
CA LEU A 40 13.65 -8.38 12.55
C LEU A 40 12.75 -7.97 11.36
N TYR A 41 11.88 -8.86 10.89
CA TYR A 41 10.97 -8.55 9.80
C TYR A 41 10.02 -7.40 10.16
N TYR A 42 9.38 -7.43 11.33
CA TYR A 42 8.51 -6.34 11.78
C TYR A 42 9.28 -5.04 12.03
N PHE A 43 10.48 -5.12 12.61
CA PHE A 43 11.36 -3.96 12.72
C PHE A 43 11.65 -3.35 11.35
N MET A 44 11.98 -4.16 10.38
CA MET A 44 12.31 -3.68 9.03
C MET A 44 11.10 -3.16 8.26
N GLU A 45 9.89 -3.66 8.51
CA GLU A 45 8.65 -3.09 7.93
C GLU A 45 8.46 -1.63 8.39
N ASP A 46 8.76 -1.31 9.64
CA ASP A 46 8.74 0.05 10.16
C ASP A 46 9.96 0.87 9.69
N TYR A 47 11.15 0.28 9.73
CA TYR A 47 12.40 0.95 9.35
C TYR A 47 12.50 1.29 7.86
N ILE A 48 11.64 0.73 7.01
CA ILE A 48 11.63 0.99 5.57
C ILE A 48 11.44 2.48 5.25
N ASP A 49 10.69 3.22 6.06
CA ASP A 49 10.50 4.65 5.87
C ASP A 49 11.77 5.44 6.15
N GLU A 50 12.59 4.99 7.09
CA GLU A 50 13.92 5.57 7.32
C GLU A 50 14.87 5.26 6.16
N LEU A 51 14.83 4.06 5.62
CA LEU A 51 15.58 3.71 4.41
C LEU A 51 15.14 4.56 3.20
N ARG A 52 13.85 4.86 3.07
CA ARG A 52 13.35 5.75 2.01
C ARG A 52 13.91 7.16 2.12
N LYS A 53 14.08 7.69 3.32
CA LYS A 53 14.71 9.01 3.56
C LYS A 53 16.20 9.00 3.18
N GLN A 54 16.90 7.90 3.46
CA GLN A 54 18.31 7.72 3.15
C GLN A 54 18.59 7.35 1.69
N ALA A 55 17.55 6.98 0.93
CA ALA A 55 17.68 6.56 -0.45
C ALA A 55 18.16 7.70 -1.36
N ILE A 56 19.12 7.41 -2.22
CA ILE A 56 19.72 8.33 -3.20
C ILE A 56 19.30 7.96 -4.61
N GLY A 57 19.52 8.85 -5.56
CA GLY A 57 19.20 8.68 -6.98
C GLY A 57 18.16 9.69 -7.47
N GLY A 58 18.00 9.76 -8.78
CA GLY A 58 17.06 10.66 -9.44
C GLY A 58 15.68 10.03 -9.61
N VAL A 59 15.41 9.51 -10.82
CA VAL A 59 14.10 8.90 -11.16
C VAL A 59 13.86 7.60 -10.39
N ILE A 60 14.90 6.77 -10.24
CA ILE A 60 14.83 5.54 -9.45
C ILE A 60 15.69 5.73 -8.20
N LYS A 61 15.04 5.71 -7.06
CA LYS A 61 15.70 5.75 -5.74
C LYS A 61 16.31 4.37 -5.41
N TYR A 62 17.45 4.38 -4.71
CA TYR A 62 18.07 3.14 -4.24
C TYR A 62 18.82 3.38 -2.93
N ILE A 63 19.00 2.30 -2.17
CA ILE A 63 19.82 2.27 -0.95
C ILE A 63 21.14 1.54 -1.21
N LYS A 64 22.13 1.87 -0.42
CA LYS A 64 23.43 1.17 -0.39
C LYS A 64 23.42 0.11 0.71
N LEU A 65 24.32 -0.85 0.62
CA LEU A 65 24.51 -1.88 1.65
C LEU A 65 24.71 -1.28 3.05
N ALA A 66 25.47 -0.18 3.15
CA ALA A 66 25.72 0.52 4.41
C ALA A 66 24.44 1.00 5.10
N ASN A 67 23.40 1.40 4.35
CA ASN A 67 22.12 1.79 4.96
C ASN A 67 21.45 0.66 5.75
N LEU A 68 21.75 -0.59 5.40
CA LEU A 68 21.26 -1.77 6.11
C LEU A 68 22.23 -2.24 7.19
N THR A 69 23.54 -2.25 6.90
CA THR A 69 24.53 -2.75 7.87
C THR A 69 24.71 -1.84 9.07
N ASP A 70 24.48 -0.55 8.89
CA ASP A 70 24.64 0.47 9.94
C ASP A 70 23.31 0.74 10.68
N ALA A 71 22.22 0.09 10.29
CA ALA A 71 20.93 0.19 10.98
C ALA A 71 21.04 -0.40 12.39
N LEU A 72 20.61 0.37 13.37
CA LEU A 72 20.60 -0.04 14.77
C LEU A 72 19.25 -0.65 15.13
N ILE A 73 19.27 -1.82 15.72
CA ILE A 73 18.07 -2.51 16.23
C ILE A 73 18.24 -2.79 17.71
N GLU A 74 17.20 -2.52 18.49
CA GLU A 74 17.14 -2.97 19.88
C GLU A 74 16.83 -4.46 19.93
N LEU A 75 17.61 -5.20 20.72
CA LEU A 75 17.49 -6.66 20.84
C LEU A 75 17.12 -7.05 22.27
N PRO A 76 15.82 -7.10 22.61
CA PRO A 76 15.36 -7.72 23.84
C PRO A 76 15.68 -9.23 23.84
N SER A 77 15.39 -9.92 24.93
CA SER A 77 15.56 -11.38 24.97
C SER A 77 14.76 -12.07 23.87
N VAL A 78 15.20 -13.23 23.42
CA VAL A 78 14.53 -13.98 22.34
C VAL A 78 13.08 -14.31 22.68
N ASP A 79 12.78 -14.54 23.94
CA ASP A 79 11.41 -14.82 24.38
C ASP A 79 10.52 -13.58 24.36
N GLU A 80 11.07 -12.42 24.68
CA GLU A 80 10.39 -11.14 24.48
C GLU A 80 10.16 -10.85 23.01
N GLN A 81 11.17 -11.07 22.14
CA GLN A 81 11.02 -10.93 20.69
C GLN A 81 9.89 -11.81 20.14
N LYS A 82 9.79 -13.08 20.59
CA LYS A 82 8.69 -13.97 20.22
C LYS A 82 7.34 -13.46 20.69
N SER A 83 7.26 -12.99 21.94
CA SER A 83 6.02 -12.45 22.51
C SER A 83 5.54 -11.21 21.73
N ILE A 84 6.45 -10.31 21.38
CA ILE A 84 6.16 -9.14 20.55
C ILE A 84 5.60 -9.59 19.19
N VAL A 85 6.25 -10.53 18.54
CA VAL A 85 5.82 -11.04 17.21
C VAL A 85 4.45 -11.71 17.28
N GLU A 86 4.13 -12.44 18.35
CA GLU A 86 2.80 -13.03 18.51
C GLU A 86 1.71 -11.98 18.63
N ILE A 87 1.96 -10.90 19.36
CA ILE A 87 1.01 -9.78 19.46
C ILE A 87 0.83 -9.12 18.08
N LEU A 88 1.92 -8.79 17.40
CA LEU A 88 1.86 -8.15 16.08
C LEU A 88 1.15 -9.03 15.04
N LYS A 89 1.36 -10.34 15.05
CA LYS A 89 0.62 -11.28 14.19
C LYS A 89 -0.88 -11.27 14.47
N LYS A 90 -1.29 -11.22 15.74
CA LYS A 90 -2.71 -11.11 16.11
C LYS A 90 -3.32 -9.82 15.60
N VAL A 91 -2.64 -8.69 15.79
CA VAL A 91 -3.08 -7.37 15.30
C VAL A 91 -3.20 -7.38 13.78
N LYS A 92 -2.18 -7.87 13.06
CA LYS A 92 -2.21 -8.00 11.59
C LYS A 92 -3.37 -8.88 11.14
N GLY A 93 -3.60 -10.01 11.77
CA GLY A 93 -4.74 -10.88 11.46
C GLY A 93 -6.11 -10.22 11.67
N ILE A 94 -6.24 -9.30 12.64
CA ILE A 94 -7.46 -8.50 12.82
C ILE A 94 -7.59 -7.48 11.67
N LEU A 95 -6.52 -6.79 11.32
CA LEU A 95 -6.51 -5.83 10.20
C LEU A 95 -6.87 -6.50 8.87
N ASP A 96 -6.29 -7.66 8.59
CA ASP A 96 -6.57 -8.42 7.36
C ASP A 96 -8.06 -8.80 7.30
N LYS A 97 -8.64 -9.29 8.40
CA LYS A 97 -10.09 -9.60 8.47
C LYS A 97 -10.97 -8.37 8.26
N ARG A 98 -10.61 -7.22 8.82
CA ARG A 98 -11.35 -5.97 8.61
C ARG A 98 -11.31 -5.49 7.17
N ASN A 99 -10.15 -5.63 6.53
CA ASN A 99 -10.03 -5.31 5.10
C ASN A 99 -10.86 -6.27 4.23
N ASP A 100 -10.94 -7.55 4.60
CA ASP A 100 -11.81 -8.52 3.94
C ASP A 100 -13.29 -8.15 4.14
N GLU A 101 -13.72 -7.80 5.35
CA GLU A 101 -15.08 -7.34 5.64
C GLU A 101 -15.46 -6.11 4.80
N ILE A 102 -14.56 -5.12 4.66
CA ILE A 102 -14.80 -3.94 3.81
C ILE A 102 -15.00 -4.36 2.35
N ARG A 103 -14.15 -5.25 1.83
CA ARG A 103 -14.31 -5.76 0.45
C ARG A 103 -15.63 -6.49 0.24
N GLU A 104 -16.05 -7.29 1.21
CA GLU A 104 -17.35 -7.96 1.16
C GLU A 104 -18.52 -6.98 1.17
N LEU A 105 -18.45 -5.91 1.96
CA LEU A 105 -19.45 -4.84 1.95
C LEU A 105 -19.53 -4.13 0.59
N ASP A 106 -18.39 -3.82 -0.03
CA ASP A 106 -18.35 -3.24 -1.37
C ASP A 106 -18.96 -4.17 -2.43
N ASN A 107 -18.67 -5.47 -2.31
CA ASN A 107 -19.28 -6.47 -3.17
C ASN A 107 -20.80 -6.58 -2.95
N LEU A 108 -21.25 -6.48 -1.71
CA LEU A 108 -22.68 -6.47 -1.37
C LEU A 108 -23.42 -5.27 -1.98
N ILE A 109 -22.81 -4.07 -1.94
CA ILE A 109 -23.38 -2.87 -2.58
C ILE A 109 -23.56 -3.12 -4.09
N LYS A 110 -22.52 -3.65 -4.76
CA LYS A 110 -22.58 -3.97 -6.19
C LYS A 110 -23.63 -5.04 -6.50
N ALA A 111 -23.67 -6.10 -5.69
CA ALA A 111 -24.66 -7.17 -5.83
C ALA A 111 -26.08 -6.66 -5.63
N ARG A 112 -26.28 -5.79 -4.63
CA ARG A 112 -27.59 -5.19 -4.36
C ARG A 112 -28.05 -4.26 -5.48
N PHE A 113 -27.11 -3.50 -6.09
CA PHE A 113 -27.43 -2.73 -7.27
C PHE A 113 -27.93 -3.63 -8.42
N VAL A 114 -27.22 -4.73 -8.69
CA VAL A 114 -27.59 -5.68 -9.75
C VAL A 114 -28.93 -6.37 -9.44
N GLU A 115 -29.21 -6.72 -8.20
CA GLU A 115 -30.47 -7.28 -7.76
C GLU A 115 -31.65 -6.33 -8.00
N MET A 116 -31.47 -5.04 -7.68
CA MET A 116 -32.52 -4.03 -7.78
C MET A 116 -32.78 -3.54 -9.20
N PHE A 117 -31.71 -3.42 -9.98
CA PHE A 117 -31.76 -2.75 -11.31
C PHE A 117 -31.39 -3.68 -12.48
N GLY A 118 -30.95 -4.90 -12.20
CA GLY A 118 -30.37 -5.81 -13.19
C GLY A 118 -28.95 -5.43 -13.58
N ASP A 119 -28.24 -6.32 -14.26
CA ASP A 119 -26.92 -5.99 -14.83
C ASP A 119 -27.10 -4.95 -15.94
N PRO A 120 -26.47 -3.76 -15.82
CA PRO A 120 -26.59 -2.68 -16.82
C PRO A 120 -26.18 -3.10 -18.24
N ARG A 121 -25.34 -4.11 -18.37
CA ARG A 121 -24.88 -4.63 -19.66
C ARG A 121 -25.95 -5.43 -20.37
N SER A 122 -26.61 -6.32 -19.68
CA SER A 122 -27.66 -7.17 -20.22
C SER A 122 -29.06 -6.53 -20.18
N ASN A 123 -29.28 -5.58 -19.23
CA ASN A 123 -30.56 -4.91 -19.02
C ASN A 123 -31.74 -5.89 -18.93
N PRO A 124 -31.73 -6.86 -18.00
CA PRO A 124 -32.70 -7.94 -17.95
C PRO A 124 -34.13 -7.46 -17.69
N PHE A 125 -34.29 -6.27 -17.10
CA PHE A 125 -35.60 -5.67 -16.83
C PHE A 125 -36.14 -4.78 -17.95
N GLY A 126 -35.36 -4.62 -19.05
CA GLY A 126 -35.78 -3.88 -20.22
C GLY A 126 -35.94 -2.38 -20.01
N PHE A 127 -35.20 -1.79 -19.05
CA PHE A 127 -35.22 -0.34 -18.83
C PHE A 127 -34.82 0.44 -20.09
N GLU A 128 -35.46 1.60 -20.31
CA GLU A 128 -35.09 2.47 -21.40
C GLU A 128 -33.65 2.94 -21.29
N LYS A 129 -32.87 2.77 -22.38
CA LYS A 129 -31.47 3.23 -22.44
C LYS A 129 -31.42 4.60 -23.10
N LYS A 130 -30.84 5.58 -22.40
CA LYS A 130 -30.60 6.93 -22.90
C LYS A 130 -29.10 7.25 -22.93
N ARG A 131 -28.69 8.12 -23.80
CA ARG A 131 -27.31 8.62 -23.81
C ARG A 131 -27.15 9.59 -22.66
N LEU A 132 -25.98 9.57 -22.01
CA LEU A 132 -25.71 10.51 -20.91
C LEU A 132 -25.92 11.97 -21.30
N LYS A 133 -25.56 12.36 -22.54
CA LYS A 133 -25.79 13.72 -23.06
C LYS A 133 -27.26 14.14 -23.11
N ASP A 134 -28.19 13.18 -23.15
CA ASP A 134 -29.61 13.44 -23.24
C ASP A 134 -30.26 13.50 -21.83
N THR A 135 -29.53 13.08 -20.80
CA THR A 135 -30.04 12.99 -19.40
C THR A 135 -29.25 13.85 -18.43
N CYS A 136 -28.01 14.18 -18.75
CA CYS A 136 -27.14 14.99 -17.89
C CYS A 136 -26.18 15.85 -18.71
N LYS A 137 -25.66 16.90 -18.10
CA LYS A 137 -24.61 17.74 -18.68
C LYS A 137 -23.26 17.14 -18.34
N VAL A 138 -22.49 16.77 -19.35
CA VAL A 138 -21.11 16.29 -19.19
C VAL A 138 -20.18 17.42 -19.58
N ILE A 139 -19.31 17.81 -18.66
CA ILE A 139 -18.31 18.86 -18.84
C ILE A 139 -16.92 18.33 -18.49
N THR A 140 -15.91 18.83 -19.17
CA THR A 140 -14.50 18.53 -18.84
C THR A 140 -14.01 19.55 -17.82
N GLY A 141 -13.33 19.09 -16.80
CA GLY A 141 -12.59 19.95 -15.87
C GLY A 141 -11.46 20.69 -16.60
N ASN A 142 -11.06 21.83 -16.06
CA ASN A 142 -9.97 22.63 -16.59
C ASN A 142 -8.93 22.89 -15.48
N THR A 143 -7.66 23.02 -15.86
CA THR A 143 -6.60 23.47 -14.96
C THR A 143 -6.58 25.01 -14.93
N PRO A 144 -6.80 25.65 -13.79
CA PRO A 144 -6.75 27.10 -13.71
C PRO A 144 -5.35 27.63 -14.08
N SER A 145 -5.32 28.83 -14.67
CA SER A 145 -4.04 29.50 -14.96
C SER A 145 -3.33 29.89 -13.68
N ARG A 146 -2.08 29.49 -13.53
CA ARG A 146 -1.22 29.88 -12.39
C ARG A 146 -0.89 31.37 -12.35
N ALA A 147 -1.11 32.11 -13.45
CA ALA A 147 -0.91 33.54 -13.52
C ALA A 147 -2.00 34.35 -12.78
N ILE A 148 -3.08 33.71 -12.38
CA ILE A 148 -4.20 34.32 -11.67
C ILE A 148 -4.23 33.76 -10.27
N GLU A 149 -3.66 34.47 -9.31
CA GLU A 149 -3.56 34.04 -7.89
C GLU A 149 -4.95 33.80 -7.26
N GLU A 150 -5.95 34.54 -7.67
CA GLU A 150 -7.33 34.44 -7.19
C GLU A 150 -7.97 33.04 -7.45
N TYR A 151 -7.40 32.25 -8.38
CA TYR A 151 -7.86 30.89 -8.65
C TYR A 151 -7.29 29.86 -7.65
N TYR A 152 -6.39 30.28 -6.76
CA TYR A 152 -5.72 29.42 -5.79
C TYR A 152 -5.95 29.97 -4.38
N GLY A 153 -6.57 29.16 -3.52
CA GLY A 153 -6.86 29.51 -2.14
C GLY A 153 -7.63 28.40 -1.45
N ASP A 154 -7.97 28.60 -0.19
CA ASP A 154 -8.62 27.57 0.66
C ASP A 154 -10.16 27.61 0.59
N TYR A 155 -10.75 28.15 -0.46
CA TYR A 155 -12.18 28.35 -0.56
C TYR A 155 -12.90 27.43 -1.57
N ILE A 156 -12.17 26.77 -2.47
CA ILE A 156 -12.71 25.80 -3.45
C ILE A 156 -11.75 24.61 -3.58
N GLU A 157 -12.31 23.41 -3.45
CA GLU A 157 -11.58 22.17 -3.64
C GLU A 157 -11.20 21.96 -5.11
N TRP A 158 -9.93 21.77 -5.39
CA TRP A 158 -9.46 21.38 -6.72
C TRP A 158 -9.19 19.88 -6.76
N ILE A 159 -10.15 19.13 -7.28
CA ILE A 159 -10.11 17.68 -7.38
C ILE A 159 -9.28 17.28 -8.62
N LYS A 160 -8.20 16.55 -8.40
CA LYS A 160 -7.37 15.91 -9.43
C LYS A 160 -7.73 14.44 -9.57
N THR A 161 -7.27 13.81 -10.64
CA THR A 161 -7.46 12.36 -10.89
C THR A 161 -7.01 11.49 -9.71
N ASP A 162 -5.91 11.87 -9.06
CA ASP A 162 -5.34 11.14 -7.91
C ASP A 162 -6.22 11.25 -6.64
N ASN A 163 -7.15 12.23 -6.60
CA ASN A 163 -8.11 12.39 -5.51
C ASN A 163 -9.40 11.60 -5.76
N ILE A 164 -9.61 11.10 -6.98
CA ILE A 164 -10.75 10.26 -7.34
C ILE A 164 -10.32 8.81 -7.11
N VAL A 165 -10.40 8.37 -5.87
CA VAL A 165 -10.12 6.99 -5.47
C VAL A 165 -11.43 6.22 -5.33
N SER A 166 -11.40 4.94 -5.63
CA SER A 166 -12.54 4.06 -5.34
C SER A 166 -12.73 3.99 -3.82
N GLY A 167 -13.88 4.43 -3.34
CA GLY A 167 -14.30 4.27 -1.95
C GLY A 167 -14.52 2.82 -1.58
#